data_f50b6420324a865fad096ebe58466f19
#
_entry.id   f50b6420324a865fad096ebe58466f19
#
_cell.length_a   1.000
_cell.length_b   1.000
_cell.length_c   1.000
_cell.angle_alpha   90.00
_cell.angle_beta   90.00
_cell.angle_gamma   90.00
#
_symmetry.space_group_name_H-M   'P 1'
#
loop_
_entity.id
_entity.type
_entity.pdbx_description
1 polymer ?
#
loop_
_entity_poly.entity_id
_entity_poly.type
_entity_poly.pdbx_seq_one_letter_code
_entity_poly.pdbx_strand_id
1 'polypeptide(L)'
;MNWIHCVSLSLIAIAVCAAATTHADGPTRAEVEASMGLASDGDRVRGQKDTVGFVVYQQEAQEVVATAVELEERSLARQDRRLGMDPGDGFVGGVCPHDDHLYAARVYVHLTERITAPRVILVGVFHAARLWGLRDRLVFDSFAAWHSPWGDLMVDPLRDRLIESLPVDSYIVDNTMHCREHSMEAMLPFLQRGRPQRTIVPILVPAMGWERIEELSEQLSRSLASILEENNWRLGRDVAIVVSSDAVHYGPD
;
A
#
# COMPACT_ATOMS: atom_id res chain seq x y z
N MET A 1 53.02 71.98 33.58
CA MET A 1 53.28 70.53 33.48
C MET A 1 52.05 69.84 33.98
N ASN A 2 51.17 69.39 33.02
CA ASN A 2 50.39 68.20 33.17
C ASN A 2 49.40 68.17 31.94
N TRP A 3 49.62 67.22 31.14
CA TRP A 3 48.83 66.93 29.97
C TRP A 3 47.54 66.25 30.37
N ILE A 4 46.36 66.77 29.94
CA ILE A 4 45.11 66.06 30.01
C ILE A 4 44.65 65.86 28.55
N HIS A 5 44.69 64.65 28.08
CA HIS A 5 44.19 64.27 26.81
C HIS A 5 42.68 64.18 26.86
N CYS A 6 42.05 64.93 25.98
CA CYS A 6 40.64 64.85 25.73
C CYS A 6 40.36 63.62 24.85
N VAL A 7 39.70 62.64 25.41
CA VAL A 7 39.25 61.45 24.63
C VAL A 7 37.80 61.72 24.20
N SER A 8 37.71 61.94 22.89
CA SER A 8 36.40 62.09 22.19
C SER A 8 35.75 60.71 22.12
N LEU A 9 34.66 60.51 22.82
CA LEU A 9 33.81 59.33 22.68
C LEU A 9 32.93 59.52 21.43
N SER A 10 33.29 58.90 20.34
CA SER A 10 32.41 58.71 19.21
C SER A 10 31.44 57.57 19.49
N LEU A 11 30.19 57.88 19.72
CA LEU A 11 29.07 56.94 19.77
C LEU A 11 28.79 56.40 18.38
N ILE A 12 29.29 55.22 18.10
CA ILE A 12 28.91 54.44 16.92
C ILE A 12 27.55 53.83 17.26
N ALA A 13 26.48 54.40 16.73
CA ALA A 13 25.16 53.79 16.76
C ALA A 13 25.18 52.57 15.80
N ILE A 14 25.32 51.37 16.36
CA ILE A 14 25.11 50.16 15.63
C ILE A 14 23.60 50.00 15.42
N ALA A 15 23.11 50.37 14.24
CA ALA A 15 21.79 50.01 13.81
C ALA A 15 21.77 48.51 13.58
N VAL A 16 21.29 47.76 14.55
CA VAL A 16 20.95 46.35 14.36
C VAL A 16 19.71 46.33 13.50
N CYS A 17 19.92 46.21 12.18
CA CYS A 17 18.87 45.78 11.28
C CYS A 17 18.50 44.35 11.67
N ALA A 18 17.45 44.19 12.46
CA ALA A 18 16.77 42.92 12.60
C ALA A 18 16.15 42.60 11.24
N ALA A 19 16.93 41.96 10.37
CA ALA A 19 16.37 41.22 9.26
C ALA A 19 15.48 40.14 9.87
N ALA A 20 14.17 40.37 9.81
CA ALA A 20 13.23 39.31 10.03
C ALA A 20 13.55 38.21 9.01
N THR A 21 14.27 37.18 9.45
CA THR A 21 14.37 35.95 8.71
C THR A 21 12.95 35.38 8.74
N THR A 22 12.21 35.66 7.68
CA THR A 22 11.06 34.82 7.37
C THR A 22 11.62 33.41 7.23
N HIS A 23 11.46 32.60 8.27
CA HIS A 23 11.58 31.17 8.07
C HIS A 23 10.51 30.85 7.04
N ALA A 24 10.94 30.64 5.80
CA ALA A 24 10.10 29.96 4.85
C ALA A 24 9.78 28.62 5.50
N ASP A 25 8.52 28.42 5.85
CA ASP A 25 8.08 27.11 6.32
C ASP A 25 8.60 26.11 5.27
N GLY A 26 9.25 25.06 5.74
CA GLY A 26 9.74 24.02 4.83
C GLY A 26 8.58 23.47 4.00
N PRO A 27 8.85 22.73 2.92
CA PRO A 27 7.81 22.23 2.05
C PRO A 27 6.80 21.41 2.89
N THR A 28 5.54 21.62 2.62
CA THR A 28 4.46 20.84 3.24
C THR A 28 4.59 19.36 2.83
N ARG A 29 4.01 18.47 3.61
CA ARG A 29 3.97 17.04 3.26
C ARG A 29 3.39 16.83 1.86
N ALA A 30 2.33 17.55 1.49
CA ALA A 30 1.72 17.46 0.18
C ALA A 30 2.67 17.90 -0.94
N GLU A 31 3.47 18.95 -0.73
CA GLU A 31 4.47 19.40 -1.70
C GLU A 31 5.62 18.39 -1.86
N VAL A 32 6.05 17.77 -0.76
CA VAL A 32 7.05 16.69 -0.80
C VAL A 32 6.50 15.48 -1.56
N GLU A 33 5.32 15.01 -1.20
CA GLU A 33 4.66 13.87 -1.87
C GLU A 33 4.45 14.15 -3.37
N ALA A 34 4.03 15.36 -3.74
CA ALA A 34 3.89 15.76 -5.14
C ALA A 34 5.23 15.78 -5.88
N SER A 35 6.29 16.31 -5.23
CA SER A 35 7.65 16.35 -5.82
C SER A 35 8.25 14.95 -6.02
N MET A 36 7.85 13.99 -5.20
CA MET A 36 8.25 12.59 -5.29
C MET A 36 7.37 11.77 -6.25
N GLY A 37 6.33 12.37 -6.84
CA GLY A 37 5.36 11.67 -7.70
C GLY A 37 4.42 10.74 -6.94
N LEU A 38 4.27 10.92 -5.62
CA LEU A 38 3.47 10.05 -4.74
C LEU A 38 2.05 10.57 -4.52
N ALA A 39 1.77 11.82 -4.91
CA ALA A 39 0.42 12.36 -4.83
C ALA A 39 -0.52 11.65 -5.80
N SER A 40 -1.78 11.46 -5.38
CA SER A 40 -2.80 10.95 -6.28
C SER A 40 -3.06 11.93 -7.42
N ASP A 41 -3.21 11.41 -8.64
CA ASP A 41 -3.57 12.17 -9.84
C ASP A 41 -5.09 12.08 -10.05
N GLY A 42 -5.82 12.95 -9.38
CA GLY A 42 -7.28 12.97 -9.39
C GLY A 42 -7.87 11.57 -9.09
N ASP A 43 -8.79 11.12 -9.94
CA ASP A 43 -9.34 9.77 -9.91
C ASP A 43 -8.58 8.77 -10.78
N ARG A 44 -7.47 9.17 -11.39
CA ARG A 44 -6.72 8.35 -12.34
C ARG A 44 -5.74 7.42 -11.65
N VAL A 45 -4.89 7.95 -10.80
CA VAL A 45 -3.84 7.19 -10.11
C VAL A 45 -3.91 7.46 -8.62
N ARG A 46 -4.04 6.39 -7.84
CA ARG A 46 -3.86 6.49 -6.40
C ARG A 46 -2.37 6.60 -6.09
N GLY A 47 -1.96 7.69 -5.44
CA GLY A 47 -0.60 7.90 -4.96
C GLY A 47 -0.25 6.97 -3.79
N GLN A 48 1.01 6.95 -3.37
CA GLN A 48 1.46 6.22 -2.18
C GLN A 48 1.18 7.06 -0.93
N LYS A 49 0.59 6.43 0.10
CA LYS A 49 0.28 7.12 1.36
C LYS A 49 1.46 7.14 2.32
N ASP A 50 2.10 6.01 2.54
CA ASP A 50 3.18 5.89 3.49
C ASP A 50 4.55 5.82 2.81
N THR A 51 5.44 6.69 3.27
CA THR A 51 6.81 6.82 2.79
C THR A 51 7.84 6.45 3.87
N VAL A 52 7.38 6.21 5.09
CA VAL A 52 8.21 5.78 6.22
C VAL A 52 8.04 4.28 6.38
N GLY A 53 9.15 3.54 6.31
CA GLY A 53 9.13 2.07 6.36
C GLY A 53 8.79 1.37 5.04
N PHE A 54 8.31 2.11 4.04
CA PHE A 54 7.96 1.58 2.72
C PHE A 54 8.89 2.14 1.65
N VAL A 55 9.31 1.29 0.73
CA VAL A 55 10.11 1.72 -0.43
C VAL A 55 9.29 2.63 -1.34
N VAL A 56 9.93 3.66 -1.84
CA VAL A 56 9.32 4.69 -2.69
C VAL A 56 9.91 4.65 -4.10
N TYR A 57 11.21 4.40 -4.20
CA TYR A 57 11.93 4.45 -5.45
C TYR A 57 12.21 3.04 -5.99
N GLN A 58 12.24 2.93 -7.32
CA GLN A 58 12.51 1.66 -8.00
C GLN A 58 13.81 0.99 -7.55
N GLN A 59 14.87 1.76 -7.35
CA GLN A 59 16.15 1.21 -6.91
C GLN A 59 16.04 0.60 -5.51
N GLU A 60 15.38 1.28 -4.58
CA GLU A 60 15.15 0.78 -3.21
C GLU A 60 14.30 -0.49 -3.24
N ALA A 61 13.23 -0.50 -4.04
CA ALA A 61 12.39 -1.67 -4.22
C ALA A 61 13.20 -2.86 -4.76
N GLN A 62 14.09 -2.61 -5.72
CA GLN A 62 14.96 -3.63 -6.27
C GLN A 62 15.88 -4.22 -5.20
N GLU A 63 16.51 -3.39 -4.40
CA GLU A 63 17.44 -3.81 -3.34
C GLU A 63 16.70 -4.59 -2.24
N VAL A 64 15.59 -4.04 -1.73
CA VAL A 64 14.83 -4.65 -0.63
C VAL A 64 14.24 -5.99 -1.04
N VAL A 65 13.56 -6.05 -2.20
CA VAL A 65 12.91 -7.30 -2.63
C VAL A 65 13.94 -8.35 -3.03
N ALA A 66 15.04 -7.98 -3.70
CA ALA A 66 16.10 -8.92 -4.05
C ALA A 66 16.77 -9.49 -2.79
N THR A 67 17.10 -8.64 -1.82
CA THR A 67 17.70 -9.06 -0.55
C THR A 67 16.77 -9.99 0.24
N ALA A 68 15.47 -9.68 0.29
CA ALA A 68 14.50 -10.52 0.97
C ALA A 68 14.41 -11.92 0.34
N VAL A 69 14.38 -12.00 -0.99
CA VAL A 69 14.37 -13.28 -1.73
C VAL A 69 15.66 -14.06 -1.47
N GLU A 70 16.83 -13.42 -1.54
CA GLU A 70 18.12 -14.06 -1.30
C GLU A 70 18.20 -14.63 0.12
N LEU A 71 17.81 -13.85 1.12
CA LEU A 71 17.81 -14.29 2.52
C LEU A 71 16.85 -15.46 2.78
N GLU A 72 15.76 -15.55 2.04
CA GLU A 72 14.75 -16.59 2.19
C GLU A 72 14.85 -17.74 1.18
N GLU A 73 15.83 -17.75 0.29
CA GLU A 73 15.98 -18.77 -0.77
C GLU A 73 15.83 -20.21 -0.27
N ARG A 74 16.52 -20.54 0.84
CA ARG A 74 16.44 -21.88 1.43
C ARG A 74 15.08 -22.16 2.08
N SER A 75 14.44 -21.15 2.65
CA SER A 75 13.11 -21.26 3.25
C SER A 75 12.04 -21.44 2.18
N LEU A 76 12.11 -20.68 1.11
CA LEU A 76 11.22 -20.80 -0.05
C LEU A 76 11.34 -22.22 -0.68
N ALA A 77 12.56 -22.72 -0.88
CA ALA A 77 12.77 -24.07 -1.39
C ALA A 77 12.26 -25.16 -0.43
N ARG A 78 12.30 -24.94 0.88
CA ARG A 78 11.69 -25.87 1.86
C ARG A 78 10.17 -25.81 1.82
N GLN A 79 9.61 -24.60 1.67
CA GLN A 79 8.17 -24.39 1.54
C GLN A 79 7.62 -25.15 0.33
N ASP A 80 8.25 -25.02 -0.84
CA ASP A 80 7.84 -25.70 -2.06
C ASP A 80 7.82 -27.23 -1.89
N ARG A 81 8.91 -27.77 -1.35
CA ARG A 81 8.98 -29.22 -1.08
C ARG A 81 7.91 -29.69 -0.08
N ARG A 82 7.66 -28.88 0.97
CA ARG A 82 6.66 -29.22 1.99
C ARG A 82 5.24 -29.23 1.42
N LEU A 83 4.98 -28.32 0.47
CA LEU A 83 3.68 -28.19 -0.17
C LEU A 83 3.53 -29.07 -1.42
N GLY A 84 4.59 -29.74 -1.85
CA GLY A 84 4.58 -30.58 -3.05
C GLY A 84 4.35 -29.75 -4.32
N MET A 85 4.89 -28.51 -4.37
CA MET A 85 4.72 -27.62 -5.52
C MET A 85 5.68 -27.96 -6.64
N ASP A 86 5.16 -27.98 -7.85
CA ASP A 86 5.95 -28.06 -9.07
C ASP A 86 6.41 -26.67 -9.55
N PRO A 87 7.48 -26.62 -10.37
CA PRO A 87 7.89 -25.37 -11.01
C PRO A 87 6.74 -24.77 -11.85
N GLY A 88 6.36 -23.55 -11.53
CA GLY A 88 5.26 -22.85 -12.20
C GLY A 88 3.92 -22.92 -11.48
N ASP A 89 3.79 -23.72 -10.43
CA ASP A 89 2.61 -23.68 -9.58
C ASP A 89 2.48 -22.33 -8.88
N GLY A 90 1.23 -21.87 -8.73
CA GLY A 90 0.88 -20.66 -8.02
C GLY A 90 -0.09 -20.92 -6.88
N PHE A 91 0.01 -20.10 -5.82
CA PHE A 91 -0.99 -20.12 -4.77
C PHE A 91 -2.32 -19.55 -5.28
N VAL A 92 -3.41 -20.14 -4.82
CA VAL A 92 -4.76 -19.57 -5.03
C VAL A 92 -4.93 -18.26 -4.27
N GLY A 93 -4.17 -18.08 -3.19
CA GLY A 93 -4.12 -16.89 -2.36
C GLY A 93 -3.42 -17.13 -1.04
N GLY A 94 -3.43 -16.12 -0.18
CA GLY A 94 -2.88 -16.20 1.16
C GLY A 94 -3.05 -14.91 1.95
N VAL A 95 -2.65 -14.98 3.22
CA VAL A 95 -2.65 -13.84 4.14
C VAL A 95 -1.22 -13.37 4.36
N CYS A 96 -1.02 -12.07 4.37
CA CYS A 96 0.28 -11.43 4.54
C CYS A 96 0.13 -10.20 5.47
N PRO A 97 1.09 -9.91 6.35
CA PRO A 97 1.08 -8.67 7.12
C PRO A 97 1.28 -7.46 6.19
N HIS A 98 1.15 -6.24 6.76
CA HIS A 98 1.43 -4.99 6.05
C HIS A 98 2.34 -4.04 6.85
N ASP A 99 3.27 -4.62 7.58
CA ASP A 99 4.28 -3.91 8.35
C ASP A 99 5.42 -3.36 7.47
N ASP A 100 6.26 -2.51 8.04
CA ASP A 100 7.41 -1.90 7.38
C ASP A 100 8.27 -2.93 6.64
N HIS A 101 8.76 -2.56 5.47
CA HIS A 101 9.60 -3.46 4.64
C HIS A 101 10.87 -3.94 5.37
N LEU A 102 11.40 -3.15 6.32
CA LEU A 102 12.54 -3.56 7.14
C LEU A 102 12.23 -4.82 7.95
N TYR A 103 11.01 -4.97 8.44
CA TYR A 103 10.58 -6.07 9.30
C TYR A 103 9.92 -7.20 8.51
N ALA A 104 9.04 -6.84 7.58
CA ALA A 104 8.13 -7.80 6.96
C ALA A 104 8.51 -8.25 5.54
N ALA A 105 9.50 -7.61 4.87
CA ALA A 105 9.89 -7.97 3.49
C ALA A 105 10.16 -9.48 3.32
N ARG A 106 10.84 -10.09 4.30
CA ARG A 106 11.15 -11.52 4.31
C ARG A 106 9.91 -12.40 4.44
N VAL A 107 8.85 -11.89 5.06
CA VAL A 107 7.56 -12.59 5.16
C VAL A 107 6.78 -12.46 3.84
N TYR A 108 6.79 -11.28 3.23
CA TYR A 108 6.08 -11.03 1.98
C TYR A 108 6.49 -11.98 0.87
N VAL A 109 7.78 -12.23 0.70
CA VAL A 109 8.28 -13.09 -0.39
C VAL A 109 7.76 -14.52 -0.32
N HIS A 110 7.44 -15.04 0.87
CA HIS A 110 6.86 -16.38 1.03
C HIS A 110 5.49 -16.53 0.38
N LEU A 111 4.73 -15.46 0.28
CA LEU A 111 3.47 -15.44 -0.44
C LEU A 111 3.65 -14.94 -1.87
N THR A 112 4.24 -13.75 -2.04
CA THR A 112 4.21 -13.02 -3.31
C THR A 112 5.00 -13.69 -4.42
N GLU A 113 6.09 -14.41 -4.11
CA GLU A 113 6.84 -15.20 -5.09
C GLU A 113 6.00 -16.35 -5.66
N ARG A 114 4.99 -16.81 -4.93
CA ARG A 114 4.07 -17.89 -5.35
C ARG A 114 2.72 -17.39 -5.87
N ILE A 115 2.47 -16.09 -5.91
CA ILE A 115 1.34 -15.53 -6.64
C ILE A 115 1.74 -15.41 -8.10
N THR A 116 1.36 -16.38 -8.92
CA THR A 116 1.66 -16.40 -10.37
C THR A 116 0.55 -15.78 -11.20
N ALA A 117 -0.66 -15.73 -10.68
CA ALA A 117 -1.83 -15.17 -11.36
C ALA A 117 -1.60 -13.72 -11.82
N PRO A 118 -2.04 -13.37 -13.04
CA PRO A 118 -1.93 -12.01 -13.56
C PRO A 118 -2.87 -11.01 -12.86
N ARG A 119 -3.97 -11.48 -12.27
CA ARG A 119 -4.96 -10.66 -11.56
C ARG A 119 -4.89 -10.97 -10.08
N VAL A 120 -4.80 -9.95 -9.23
CA VAL A 120 -4.76 -10.13 -7.78
C VAL A 120 -5.90 -9.34 -7.14
N ILE A 121 -6.86 -10.05 -6.54
CA ILE A 121 -7.81 -9.40 -5.61
C ILE A 121 -7.02 -9.15 -4.32
N LEU A 122 -6.84 -7.88 -4.00
CA LEU A 122 -6.05 -7.42 -2.86
C LEU A 122 -6.99 -6.85 -1.80
N VAL A 123 -7.16 -7.61 -0.72
CA VAL A 123 -8.07 -7.26 0.37
C VAL A 123 -7.26 -6.70 1.54
N GLY A 124 -7.57 -5.50 1.97
CA GLY A 124 -6.88 -4.83 3.07
C GLY A 124 -7.81 -4.38 4.19
N VAL A 125 -7.25 -4.17 5.37
CA VAL A 125 -7.95 -3.59 6.51
C VAL A 125 -8.12 -2.08 6.30
N PHE A 126 -9.27 -1.53 6.67
CA PHE A 126 -9.47 -0.09 6.74
C PHE A 126 -9.32 0.42 8.18
N HIS A 127 -8.12 0.82 8.57
CA HIS A 127 -7.81 1.26 9.94
C HIS A 127 -8.62 2.47 10.38
N ALA A 128 -8.84 3.43 9.49
CA ALA A 128 -9.55 4.66 9.79
C ALA A 128 -11.08 4.53 9.75
N ALA A 129 -11.65 3.34 9.53
CA ALA A 129 -13.08 3.13 9.34
C ALA A 129 -13.94 3.78 10.44
N ARG A 130 -13.51 3.72 11.70
CA ARG A 130 -14.23 4.32 12.84
C ARG A 130 -14.32 5.84 12.75
N LEU A 131 -13.27 6.49 12.26
CA LEU A 131 -13.24 7.96 12.09
C LEU A 131 -14.20 8.42 10.99
N TRP A 132 -14.50 7.53 10.04
CA TRP A 132 -15.41 7.77 8.93
C TRP A 132 -16.84 7.31 9.22
N GLY A 133 -17.08 6.72 10.40
CA GLY A 133 -18.37 6.13 10.74
C GLY A 133 -18.77 4.97 9.83
N LEU A 134 -17.80 4.39 9.09
CA LEU A 134 -18.05 3.31 8.16
C LEU A 134 -18.09 1.98 8.89
N ARG A 135 -19.13 1.19 8.59
CA ARG A 135 -19.31 -0.18 9.05
C ARG A 135 -20.00 -1.01 7.98
N ASP A 136 -19.80 -2.30 8.06
CA ASP A 136 -20.64 -3.31 7.42
C ASP A 136 -20.74 -3.25 5.89
N ARG A 137 -19.78 -2.59 5.23
CA ARG A 137 -19.67 -2.50 3.77
C ARG A 137 -18.24 -2.62 3.30
N LEU A 138 -18.03 -3.29 2.19
CA LEU A 138 -16.74 -3.28 1.49
C LEU A 138 -16.50 -1.90 0.87
N VAL A 139 -15.23 -1.49 0.75
CA VAL A 139 -14.89 -0.24 0.06
C VAL A 139 -14.10 -0.58 -1.20
N PHE A 140 -14.64 -0.22 -2.33
CA PHE A 140 -13.92 -0.21 -3.60
C PHE A 140 -13.44 1.20 -3.92
N ASP A 141 -12.48 1.31 -4.82
CA ASP A 141 -12.08 2.57 -5.43
C ASP A 141 -12.61 2.70 -6.87
N SER A 142 -12.35 3.84 -7.49
CA SER A 142 -12.57 4.08 -8.92
C SER A 142 -11.30 4.47 -9.66
N PHE A 143 -10.13 4.32 -9.03
CA PHE A 143 -8.86 4.60 -9.68
C PHE A 143 -8.61 3.66 -10.88
N ALA A 144 -7.95 4.19 -11.91
CA ALA A 144 -7.49 3.37 -13.04
C ALA A 144 -6.20 2.59 -12.69
N ALA A 145 -5.39 3.13 -11.79
CA ALA A 145 -4.13 2.53 -11.37
C ALA A 145 -3.73 2.96 -9.95
N TRP A 146 -2.80 2.23 -9.37
CA TRP A 146 -2.13 2.58 -8.12
C TRP A 146 -0.65 2.79 -8.37
N HIS A 147 -0.08 3.82 -7.78
CA HIS A 147 1.36 4.05 -7.82
C HIS A 147 2.10 2.89 -7.13
N SER A 148 3.19 2.45 -7.75
CA SER A 148 4.14 1.50 -7.17
C SER A 148 5.55 1.91 -7.58
N PRO A 149 6.59 1.59 -6.80
CA PRO A 149 7.97 1.90 -7.15
C PRO A 149 8.45 1.39 -8.52
N TRP A 150 7.76 0.37 -9.07
CA TRP A 150 8.06 -0.18 -10.40
C TRP A 150 7.29 0.51 -11.54
N GLY A 151 6.49 1.51 -11.23
CA GLY A 151 5.51 2.15 -12.12
C GLY A 151 4.08 1.79 -11.75
N ASP A 152 3.12 2.43 -12.39
CA ASP A 152 1.71 2.29 -12.07
C ASP A 152 1.23 0.85 -12.26
N LEU A 153 0.54 0.34 -11.26
CA LEU A 153 -0.09 -0.96 -11.25
C LEU A 153 -1.58 -0.78 -11.58
N MET A 154 -1.98 -1.29 -12.74
CA MET A 154 -3.34 -1.09 -13.25
C MET A 154 -4.38 -1.80 -12.38
N VAL A 155 -5.53 -1.15 -12.21
CA VAL A 155 -6.70 -1.78 -11.62
C VAL A 155 -7.41 -2.60 -12.68
N ASP A 156 -7.73 -3.86 -12.32
CA ASP A 156 -8.36 -4.81 -13.25
C ASP A 156 -9.86 -4.51 -13.44
N PRO A 157 -10.40 -4.63 -14.66
CA PRO A 157 -11.85 -4.51 -14.91
C PRO A 157 -12.71 -5.51 -14.11
N LEU A 158 -12.11 -6.56 -13.56
CA LEU A 158 -12.78 -7.47 -12.62
C LEU A 158 -13.39 -6.73 -11.43
N ARG A 159 -12.78 -5.59 -10.99
CA ARG A 159 -13.34 -4.74 -9.94
C ARG A 159 -14.75 -4.28 -10.29
N ASP A 160 -14.95 -3.73 -11.47
CA ASP A 160 -16.23 -3.15 -11.89
C ASP A 160 -17.29 -4.25 -12.04
N ARG A 161 -16.90 -5.42 -12.54
CA ARG A 161 -17.77 -6.59 -12.62
C ARG A 161 -18.21 -7.11 -11.24
N LEU A 162 -17.30 -7.10 -10.26
CA LEU A 162 -17.66 -7.45 -8.87
C LEU A 162 -18.66 -6.43 -8.30
N ILE A 163 -18.41 -5.13 -8.49
CA ILE A 163 -19.31 -4.06 -8.06
C ILE A 163 -20.70 -4.23 -8.67
N GLU A 164 -20.80 -4.50 -9.98
CA GLU A 164 -22.06 -4.71 -10.68
C GLU A 164 -22.85 -5.92 -10.19
N SER A 165 -22.16 -6.94 -9.69
CA SER A 165 -22.77 -8.21 -9.25
C SER A 165 -23.13 -8.25 -7.76
N LEU A 166 -22.57 -7.34 -6.95
CA LEU A 166 -22.82 -7.28 -5.51
C LEU A 166 -24.12 -6.51 -5.17
N PRO A 167 -24.83 -6.86 -4.09
CA PRO A 167 -25.91 -6.05 -3.56
C PRO A 167 -25.44 -4.62 -3.24
N VAL A 168 -26.25 -3.63 -3.58
CA VAL A 168 -25.88 -2.19 -3.44
C VAL A 168 -25.60 -1.77 -2.00
N ASP A 169 -26.12 -2.47 -1.02
CA ASP A 169 -25.89 -2.23 0.42
C ASP A 169 -24.64 -2.93 0.96
N SER A 170 -23.98 -3.74 0.14
CA SER A 170 -22.77 -4.50 0.52
C SER A 170 -21.48 -3.71 0.35
N TYR A 171 -21.49 -2.62 -0.38
CA TYR A 171 -20.28 -1.86 -0.70
C TYR A 171 -20.53 -0.35 -0.81
N ILE A 172 -19.43 0.38 -0.85
CA ILE A 172 -19.34 1.77 -1.31
C ILE A 172 -18.15 1.89 -2.26
N VAL A 173 -18.13 2.95 -3.06
CA VAL A 173 -16.95 3.36 -3.86
C VAL A 173 -16.44 4.68 -3.32
N ASP A 174 -15.22 4.71 -2.81
CA ASP A 174 -14.66 5.91 -2.18
C ASP A 174 -13.13 5.97 -2.33
N ASN A 175 -12.67 6.84 -3.21
CA ASN A 175 -11.25 7.08 -3.47
C ASN A 175 -10.53 7.70 -2.27
N THR A 176 -11.22 8.55 -1.50
CA THR A 176 -10.59 9.23 -0.36
C THR A 176 -10.25 8.24 0.75
N MET A 177 -11.10 7.24 0.98
CA MET A 177 -10.82 6.17 1.94
C MET A 177 -9.60 5.36 1.52
N HIS A 178 -9.49 5.01 0.23
CA HIS A 178 -8.31 4.33 -0.30
C HIS A 178 -7.03 5.17 -0.18
N CYS A 179 -7.10 6.48 -0.39
CA CYS A 179 -5.95 7.39 -0.18
C CYS A 179 -5.53 7.52 1.30
N ARG A 180 -6.38 7.15 2.24
CA ARG A 180 -6.10 7.23 3.69
C ARG A 180 -5.61 5.92 4.29
N GLU A 181 -5.56 4.86 3.48
CA GLU A 181 -5.21 3.52 3.94
C GLU A 181 -3.91 3.03 3.29
N HIS A 182 -3.06 2.33 4.06
CA HIS A 182 -1.76 1.81 3.64
C HIS A 182 -1.70 0.28 3.59
N SER A 183 -2.65 -0.41 4.17
CA SER A 183 -2.60 -1.86 4.38
C SER A 183 -2.31 -2.69 3.13
N MET A 184 -2.66 -2.20 1.95
CA MET A 184 -2.42 -2.90 0.69
C MET A 184 -1.16 -2.47 -0.03
N GLU A 185 -0.72 -1.21 0.14
CA GLU A 185 0.41 -0.68 -0.63
C GLU A 185 1.76 -1.31 -0.25
N ALA A 186 1.89 -1.82 0.98
CA ALA A 186 3.08 -2.52 1.46
C ALA A 186 3.50 -3.68 0.54
N MET A 187 2.55 -4.38 -0.05
CA MET A 187 2.81 -5.56 -0.88
C MET A 187 3.01 -5.27 -2.36
N LEU A 188 2.67 -4.06 -2.83
CA LEU A 188 2.72 -3.75 -4.27
C LEU A 188 4.10 -3.99 -4.90
N PRO A 189 5.23 -3.55 -4.28
CA PRO A 189 6.54 -3.81 -4.86
C PRO A 189 6.86 -5.29 -5.01
N PHE A 190 6.42 -6.11 -4.07
CA PHE A 190 6.66 -7.56 -4.08
C PHE A 190 5.76 -8.28 -5.09
N LEU A 191 4.51 -7.87 -5.21
CA LEU A 191 3.56 -8.43 -6.16
C LEU A 191 3.92 -8.08 -7.61
N GLN A 192 4.43 -6.87 -7.87
CA GLN A 192 4.72 -6.39 -9.22
C GLN A 192 6.10 -6.84 -9.74
N ARG A 193 7.04 -7.18 -8.86
CA ARG A 193 8.40 -7.58 -9.24
C ARG A 193 8.38 -8.65 -10.32
N GLY A 194 9.03 -8.37 -11.46
CA GLY A 194 9.11 -9.30 -12.58
C GLY A 194 7.79 -9.59 -13.30
N ARG A 195 6.71 -8.87 -12.92
CA ARG A 195 5.35 -9.05 -13.46
C ARG A 195 4.70 -7.71 -13.80
N PRO A 196 5.24 -6.95 -14.77
CA PRO A 196 4.78 -5.59 -15.07
C PRO A 196 3.34 -5.52 -15.61
N GLN A 197 2.80 -6.65 -16.09
CA GLN A 197 1.43 -6.74 -16.61
C GLN A 197 0.41 -7.20 -15.56
N ARG A 198 0.84 -7.37 -14.31
CA ARG A 198 -0.08 -7.72 -13.22
C ARG A 198 -1.08 -6.60 -12.99
N THR A 199 -2.29 -6.97 -12.65
CA THR A 199 -3.36 -6.03 -12.29
C THR A 199 -3.89 -6.35 -10.89
N ILE A 200 -4.51 -5.36 -10.24
CA ILE A 200 -5.07 -5.51 -8.91
C ILE A 200 -6.56 -5.18 -8.88
N VAL A 201 -7.26 -5.78 -7.93
CA VAL A 201 -8.62 -5.39 -7.53
C VAL A 201 -8.56 -5.04 -6.05
N PRO A 202 -8.39 -3.76 -5.69
CA PRO A 202 -8.25 -3.34 -4.30
C PRO A 202 -9.63 -3.29 -3.62
N ILE A 203 -9.71 -3.90 -2.42
CA ILE A 203 -10.92 -3.94 -1.59
C ILE A 203 -10.53 -3.65 -0.16
N LEU A 204 -11.07 -2.60 0.46
CA LEU A 204 -10.91 -2.36 1.89
C LEU A 204 -12.05 -2.96 2.69
N VAL A 205 -11.70 -3.54 3.83
CA VAL A 205 -12.63 -4.15 4.77
C VAL A 205 -12.58 -3.37 6.09
N PRO A 206 -13.65 -2.66 6.46
CA PRO A 206 -13.74 -2.00 7.76
C PRO A 206 -14.04 -3.01 8.86
N ALA A 207 -13.89 -2.59 10.12
CA ALA A 207 -14.33 -3.39 11.26
C ALA A 207 -15.84 -3.66 11.19
N MET A 208 -16.24 -4.92 11.34
CA MET A 208 -17.64 -5.36 11.32
C MET A 208 -17.82 -6.61 12.20
N GLY A 209 -19.08 -6.96 12.47
CA GLY A 209 -19.41 -8.19 13.21
C GLY A 209 -19.21 -9.43 12.35
N TRP A 210 -19.03 -10.58 13.03
CA TRP A 210 -18.76 -11.86 12.38
C TRP A 210 -19.84 -12.26 11.36
N GLU A 211 -21.09 -12.15 11.73
CA GLU A 211 -22.23 -12.47 10.85
C GLU A 211 -22.19 -11.66 9.53
N ARG A 212 -21.81 -10.38 9.62
CA ARG A 212 -21.69 -9.54 8.43
C ARG A 212 -20.49 -9.90 7.57
N ILE A 213 -19.36 -10.32 8.20
CA ILE A 213 -18.20 -10.85 7.48
C ILE A 213 -18.59 -12.09 6.68
N GLU A 214 -19.30 -13.03 7.31
CA GLU A 214 -19.77 -14.24 6.63
C GLU A 214 -20.68 -13.91 5.45
N GLU A 215 -21.69 -13.06 5.66
CA GLU A 215 -22.59 -12.63 4.60
C GLU A 215 -21.88 -11.98 3.41
N LEU A 216 -20.99 -11.00 3.68
CA LEU A 216 -20.24 -10.31 2.61
C LEU A 216 -19.25 -11.26 1.91
N SER A 217 -18.65 -12.16 2.65
CA SER A 217 -17.74 -13.18 2.10
C SER A 217 -18.47 -14.13 1.16
N GLU A 218 -19.67 -14.57 1.53
CA GLU A 218 -20.52 -15.39 0.65
C GLU A 218 -20.98 -14.64 -0.60
N GLN A 219 -21.39 -13.38 -0.46
CA GLN A 219 -21.79 -12.54 -1.59
C GLN A 219 -20.63 -12.36 -2.56
N LEU A 220 -19.46 -11.96 -2.06
CA LEU A 220 -18.24 -11.77 -2.86
C LEU A 220 -17.81 -13.08 -3.53
N SER A 221 -17.86 -14.21 -2.80
CA SER A 221 -17.49 -15.52 -3.32
C SER A 221 -18.42 -15.98 -4.45
N ARG A 222 -19.73 -15.79 -4.30
CA ARG A 222 -20.71 -16.13 -5.37
C ARG A 222 -20.49 -15.27 -6.61
N SER A 223 -20.31 -13.97 -6.43
CA SER A 223 -20.03 -13.03 -7.53
C SER A 223 -18.74 -13.42 -8.26
N LEU A 224 -17.67 -13.68 -7.51
CA LEU A 224 -16.40 -14.09 -8.11
C LEU A 224 -16.53 -15.43 -8.83
N ALA A 225 -17.19 -16.43 -8.24
CA ALA A 225 -17.36 -17.74 -8.85
C ALA A 225 -18.08 -17.66 -10.20
N SER A 226 -19.17 -16.86 -10.29
CA SER A 226 -19.88 -16.61 -11.54
C SER A 226 -18.97 -16.00 -12.61
N ILE A 227 -18.19 -14.97 -12.22
CA ILE A 227 -17.26 -14.30 -13.14
C ILE A 227 -16.14 -15.23 -13.60
N LEU A 228 -15.62 -16.07 -12.71
CA LEU A 228 -14.60 -17.07 -13.07
C LEU A 228 -15.13 -18.08 -14.09
N GLU A 229 -16.35 -18.59 -13.87
CA GLU A 229 -17.01 -19.52 -14.77
C GLU A 229 -17.24 -18.91 -16.16
N GLU A 230 -17.83 -17.72 -16.22
CA GLU A 230 -18.11 -17.00 -17.47
C GLU A 230 -16.86 -16.76 -18.32
N ASN A 231 -15.68 -16.60 -17.70
CA ASN A 231 -14.42 -16.33 -18.40
C ASN A 231 -13.54 -17.58 -18.54
N ASN A 232 -13.96 -18.73 -18.03
CA ASN A 232 -13.11 -19.93 -17.92
C ASN A 232 -11.78 -19.65 -17.18
N TRP A 233 -11.85 -18.78 -16.15
CA TRP A 233 -10.72 -18.47 -15.29
C TRP A 233 -10.66 -19.41 -14.08
N ARG A 234 -9.45 -19.61 -13.55
CA ARG A 234 -9.19 -20.47 -12.39
C ARG A 234 -8.43 -19.69 -11.33
N LEU A 235 -8.81 -19.88 -10.06
CA LEU A 235 -8.01 -19.41 -8.93
C LEU A 235 -6.61 -20.03 -8.96
N GLY A 236 -5.61 -19.24 -8.60
CA GLY A 236 -4.20 -19.59 -8.63
C GLY A 236 -3.53 -19.45 -10.01
N ARG A 237 -4.28 -19.60 -11.08
CA ARG A 237 -3.78 -19.45 -12.45
C ARG A 237 -4.08 -18.06 -13.05
N ASP A 238 -5.35 -17.66 -13.01
CA ASP A 238 -5.82 -16.44 -13.69
C ASP A 238 -6.15 -15.32 -12.70
N VAL A 239 -6.59 -15.69 -11.50
CA VAL A 239 -6.91 -14.80 -10.39
C VAL A 239 -6.36 -15.39 -9.10
N ALA A 240 -5.75 -14.56 -8.26
CA ALA A 240 -5.37 -14.92 -6.88
C ALA A 240 -6.00 -13.94 -5.89
N ILE A 241 -6.14 -14.37 -4.64
CA ILE A 241 -6.68 -13.54 -3.56
C ILE A 241 -5.59 -13.35 -2.51
N VAL A 242 -5.16 -12.13 -2.31
CA VAL A 242 -4.18 -11.78 -1.28
C VAL A 242 -4.86 -10.91 -0.23
N VAL A 243 -4.81 -11.36 1.01
CA VAL A 243 -5.36 -10.64 2.15
C VAL A 243 -4.23 -10.00 2.93
N SER A 244 -4.32 -8.70 3.11
CA SER A 244 -3.42 -7.91 3.92
C SER A 244 -3.99 -7.74 5.31
N SER A 245 -3.40 -8.40 6.29
CA SER A 245 -3.86 -8.36 7.68
C SER A 245 -2.74 -8.68 8.64
N ASP A 246 -2.51 -7.79 9.57
CA ASP A 246 -1.66 -8.09 10.71
C ASP A 246 -2.38 -9.08 11.63
N ALA A 247 -1.63 -9.98 12.20
CA ALA A 247 -2.18 -10.90 13.19
C ALA A 247 -2.28 -10.19 14.55
N VAL A 248 -1.28 -10.34 15.39
CA VAL A 248 -1.18 -9.66 16.69
C VAL A 248 0.16 -8.91 16.71
N HIS A 249 0.11 -7.60 16.95
CA HIS A 249 1.31 -6.78 17.06
C HIS A 249 1.26 -5.83 18.28
N TYR A 250 0.42 -6.18 19.24
CA TYR A 250 0.34 -5.52 20.55
C TYR A 250 0.40 -6.57 21.66
N GLY A 251 0.98 -6.21 22.78
CA GLY A 251 0.97 -7.01 24.00
C GLY A 251 2.24 -6.82 24.81
N PRO A 252 2.27 -7.31 26.05
CA PRO A 252 3.53 -7.50 26.76
C PRO A 252 4.27 -8.65 26.08
N ASP A 253 5.49 -8.39 25.67
CA ASP A 253 6.41 -9.40 25.17
C ASP A 253 6.88 -10.33 26.28
#